data_ae03a3a98e5ed79c6c77ba9245b8dfd8
#
_entry.id   ae03a3a98e5ed79c6c77ba9245b8dfd8
#
_cell.length_a   1.000
_cell.length_b   1.000
_cell.length_c   1.000
_cell.angle_alpha   90.00
_cell.angle_beta   90.00
_cell.angle_gamma   90.00
#
_symmetry.space_group_name_H-M   'P 1'
#
loop_
_entity.id
_entity.type
_entity.pdbx_description
1 polymer ?
#
loop_
_entity_poly.entity_id
_entity_poly.type
_entity_poly.pdbx_seq_one_letter_code
_entity_poly.pdbx_strand_id
1 'polypeptide(L)'
;MADEDGSGDVQVSPELATGLLYGIQSDTNHLTNGCSRAEFDACAALFSGIDEDLLDRIANPQVSDDVLQVKATAITEKRIEGPFAVCDVGEIGNVDAIPQAADELMHLEGVTAVVVYGEHDGTIHLSGRSRDDRVHMGETLRHAISDIPMASAGGHARMGGGQLSVDHMNGIGPSDGISRAEFEERLFSAMAGER
;
A
#
# COMPACT_ATOMS: atom_id res chain seq x y z
N MET A 1 3.18 58.07 -15.79
CA MET A 1 2.51 56.89 -16.39
C MET A 1 3.44 55.75 -16.05
N ALA A 2 3.16 55.10 -14.94
CA ALA A 2 3.97 53.99 -14.38
C ALA A 2 3.34 52.72 -14.86
N ASP A 3 4.11 51.94 -15.63
CA ASP A 3 3.80 50.56 -15.96
C ASP A 3 4.10 49.70 -14.74
N GLU A 4 3.06 49.34 -14.00
CA GLU A 4 3.11 48.27 -13.02
C GLU A 4 2.94 46.94 -13.77
N ASP A 5 4.06 46.41 -14.26
CA ASP A 5 4.15 45.04 -14.76
C ASP A 5 4.30 44.12 -13.54
N GLY A 6 3.14 43.80 -12.97
CA GLY A 6 3.03 42.92 -11.79
C GLY A 6 3.12 41.43 -12.13
N SER A 7 4.09 41.00 -12.93
CA SER A 7 4.48 39.61 -13.02
C SER A 7 5.43 39.30 -11.86
N GLY A 8 4.88 39.18 -10.67
CA GLY A 8 5.58 38.56 -9.55
C GLY A 8 5.86 37.11 -9.90
N ASP A 9 7.05 36.87 -10.46
CA ASP A 9 7.59 35.52 -10.63
C ASP A 9 7.65 34.90 -9.23
N VAL A 10 6.71 34.01 -8.92
CA VAL A 10 6.72 33.25 -7.67
C VAL A 10 7.92 32.30 -7.77
N GLN A 11 9.06 32.73 -7.24
CA GLN A 11 10.22 31.85 -7.14
C GLN A 11 9.91 30.72 -6.16
N VAL A 12 9.66 29.55 -6.70
CA VAL A 12 9.51 28.31 -5.93
C VAL A 12 10.89 27.91 -5.45
N SER A 13 11.06 27.65 -4.12
CA SER A 13 12.34 27.16 -3.61
C SER A 13 12.66 25.76 -4.16
N PRO A 14 13.96 25.39 -4.26
CA PRO A 14 14.35 24.06 -4.75
C PRO A 14 13.68 22.91 -4.00
N GLU A 15 13.54 23.03 -2.69
CA GLU A 15 12.87 22.01 -1.85
C GLU A 15 11.39 21.89 -2.21
N LEU A 16 10.71 23.03 -2.42
CA LEU A 16 9.31 23.02 -2.79
C LEU A 16 9.12 22.50 -4.21
N ALA A 17 9.96 22.89 -5.16
CA ALA A 17 9.93 22.38 -6.53
C ALA A 17 10.14 20.86 -6.56
N THR A 18 11.10 20.36 -5.77
CA THR A 18 11.40 18.93 -5.64
C THR A 18 10.23 18.17 -5.03
N GLY A 19 9.66 18.69 -3.94
CA GLY A 19 8.50 18.05 -3.28
C GLY A 19 7.27 18.01 -4.20
N LEU A 20 7.00 19.08 -4.95
CA LEU A 20 5.90 19.11 -5.92
C LEU A 20 6.12 18.14 -7.08
N LEU A 21 7.34 18.11 -7.64
CA LEU A 21 7.69 17.17 -8.71
C LEU A 21 7.52 15.72 -8.23
N TYR A 22 8.05 15.38 -7.05
CA TYR A 22 7.92 14.06 -6.46
C TYR A 22 6.45 13.70 -6.20
N GLY A 23 5.63 14.65 -5.70
CA GLY A 23 4.20 14.46 -5.48
C GLY A 23 3.46 14.11 -6.77
N ILE A 24 3.72 14.85 -7.87
CA ILE A 24 3.13 14.53 -9.19
C ILE A 24 3.56 13.14 -9.65
N GLN A 25 4.84 12.79 -9.55
CA GLN A 25 5.35 11.49 -9.94
C GLN A 25 4.74 10.36 -9.12
N SER A 26 4.61 10.54 -7.81
CA SER A 26 4.05 9.55 -6.90
C SER A 26 2.55 9.31 -7.16
N ASP A 27 1.76 10.37 -7.32
CA ASP A 27 0.32 10.28 -7.57
C ASP A 27 -0.01 9.67 -8.94
N THR A 28 0.85 9.91 -9.92
CA THR A 28 0.67 9.44 -11.30
C THR A 28 1.42 8.16 -11.63
N ASN A 29 1.97 7.47 -10.62
CA ASN A 29 2.85 6.32 -10.84
C ASN A 29 3.92 6.60 -11.90
N HIS A 30 4.75 7.61 -11.65
CA HIS A 30 5.81 8.08 -12.55
C HIS A 30 5.30 8.49 -13.94
N LEU A 31 4.20 9.24 -13.98
CA LEU A 31 3.56 9.73 -15.21
C LEU A 31 3.02 8.60 -16.13
N THR A 32 2.72 7.44 -15.57
CA THR A 32 2.19 6.29 -16.33
C THR A 32 0.69 6.09 -16.14
N ASN A 33 0.06 6.74 -15.15
CA ASN A 33 -1.35 6.58 -14.85
C ASN A 33 -1.99 7.89 -14.42
N GLY A 34 -3.22 8.15 -14.87
CA GLY A 34 -4.00 9.31 -14.46
C GLY A 34 -3.42 10.66 -14.93
N CYS A 35 -2.51 10.68 -15.90
CA CYS A 35 -1.85 11.87 -16.39
C CYS A 35 -2.61 12.54 -17.52
N SER A 36 -2.56 13.85 -17.53
CA SER A 36 -2.91 14.72 -18.64
C SER A 36 -1.67 15.52 -19.08
N ARG A 37 -1.83 16.34 -20.11
CA ARG A 37 -0.77 17.28 -20.52
C ARG A 37 -0.33 18.21 -19.40
N ALA A 38 -1.24 18.55 -18.49
CA ALA A 38 -0.96 19.49 -17.40
C ALA A 38 0.12 18.98 -16.44
N GLU A 39 0.11 17.69 -16.10
CA GLU A 39 1.14 17.07 -15.25
C GLU A 39 2.50 17.08 -15.92
N PHE A 40 2.58 16.82 -17.23
CA PHE A 40 3.84 16.90 -17.99
C PHE A 40 4.38 18.34 -18.06
N ASP A 41 3.51 19.32 -18.35
CA ASP A 41 3.90 20.73 -18.41
C ASP A 41 4.34 21.23 -17.01
N ALA A 42 3.68 20.80 -15.94
CA ALA A 42 4.06 21.10 -14.56
C ALA A 42 5.42 20.48 -14.18
N CYS A 43 5.64 19.21 -14.50
CA CYS A 43 6.94 18.56 -14.28
C CYS A 43 8.06 19.27 -15.03
N ALA A 44 7.84 19.64 -16.28
CA ALA A 44 8.84 20.37 -17.10
C ALA A 44 9.16 21.75 -16.49
N ALA A 45 8.16 22.48 -16.00
CA ALA A 45 8.35 23.77 -15.35
C ALA A 45 9.11 23.67 -14.02
N LEU A 46 8.84 22.63 -13.22
CA LEU A 46 9.49 22.42 -11.93
C LEU A 46 10.93 21.92 -12.07
N PHE A 47 11.21 21.12 -13.11
CA PHE A 47 12.46 20.38 -13.27
C PHE A 47 13.71 21.27 -13.24
N SER A 48 13.64 22.48 -13.78
CA SER A 48 14.77 23.43 -13.79
C SER A 48 15.15 23.98 -12.41
N GLY A 49 14.27 23.85 -11.42
CA GLY A 49 14.43 24.39 -10.08
C GLY A 49 14.57 23.35 -8.97
N ILE A 50 14.64 22.05 -9.28
CA ILE A 50 14.74 21.00 -8.28
C ILE A 50 16.13 20.86 -7.68
N ASP A 51 16.18 20.27 -6.48
CA ASP A 51 17.37 19.69 -5.88
C ASP A 51 17.41 18.18 -6.23
N GLU A 52 18.31 17.80 -7.16
CA GLU A 52 18.41 16.43 -7.66
C GLU A 52 18.82 15.44 -6.56
N ASP A 53 19.70 15.84 -5.62
CA ASP A 53 20.13 14.99 -4.51
C ASP A 53 18.99 14.76 -3.52
N LEU A 54 18.15 15.78 -3.30
CA LEU A 54 16.95 15.63 -2.48
C LEU A 54 15.93 14.73 -3.18
N LEU A 55 15.73 14.90 -4.49
CA LEU A 55 14.82 14.06 -5.27
C LEU A 55 15.23 12.59 -5.21
N ASP A 56 16.53 12.29 -5.39
CA ASP A 56 17.02 10.92 -5.30
C ASP A 56 16.79 10.31 -3.91
N ARG A 57 17.06 11.07 -2.83
CA ARG A 57 16.85 10.60 -1.46
C ARG A 57 15.38 10.29 -1.14
N ILE A 58 14.44 11.11 -1.64
CA ILE A 58 13.00 10.88 -1.37
C ILE A 58 12.39 9.83 -2.29
N ALA A 59 12.90 9.71 -3.53
CA ALA A 59 12.42 8.72 -4.50
C ALA A 59 12.97 7.32 -4.22
N ASN A 60 14.20 7.22 -3.68
CA ASN A 60 14.90 5.97 -3.41
C ASN A 60 15.30 5.85 -1.92
N PRO A 61 14.33 5.84 -0.99
CA PRO A 61 14.64 5.73 0.43
C PRO A 61 15.33 4.40 0.72
N GLN A 62 16.34 4.44 1.61
CA GLN A 62 16.93 3.22 2.11
C GLN A 62 15.90 2.46 2.95
N VAL A 63 15.80 1.16 2.71
CA VAL A 63 14.94 0.26 3.50
C VAL A 63 15.77 -0.49 4.54
N SER A 64 15.18 -0.78 5.70
CA SER A 64 15.84 -1.57 6.74
C SER A 64 15.93 -3.05 6.34
N ASP A 65 16.80 -3.80 7.03
CA ASP A 65 16.90 -5.24 6.86
C ASP A 65 15.56 -5.93 7.15
N ASP A 66 14.83 -5.49 8.17
CA ASP A 66 13.49 -6.00 8.49
C ASP A 66 12.52 -5.90 7.32
N VAL A 67 12.51 -4.78 6.60
CA VAL A 67 11.66 -4.60 5.41
C VAL A 67 12.05 -5.57 4.32
N LEU A 68 13.36 -5.79 4.10
CA LEU A 68 13.84 -6.75 3.11
C LEU A 68 13.49 -8.19 3.50
N GLN A 69 13.59 -8.55 4.78
CA GLN A 69 13.19 -9.86 5.28
C GLN A 69 11.69 -10.12 5.08
N VAL A 70 10.84 -9.14 5.41
CA VAL A 70 9.39 -9.23 5.20
C VAL A 70 9.05 -9.41 3.72
N LYS A 71 9.69 -8.63 2.83
CA LYS A 71 9.52 -8.80 1.37
C LYS A 71 9.98 -10.18 0.88
N ALA A 72 11.12 -10.67 1.37
CA ALA A 72 11.62 -11.99 1.02
C ALA A 72 10.64 -13.10 1.46
N THR A 73 10.11 -13.01 2.69
CA THR A 73 9.09 -13.93 3.19
C THR A 73 7.83 -13.87 2.32
N ALA A 74 7.35 -12.68 2.00
CA ALA A 74 6.18 -12.52 1.14
C ALA A 74 6.38 -13.15 -0.25
N ILE A 75 7.57 -13.02 -0.82
CA ILE A 75 7.90 -13.62 -2.13
C ILE A 75 7.96 -15.15 -2.05
N THR A 76 8.47 -15.73 -0.97
CA THR A 76 8.68 -17.19 -0.85
C THR A 76 7.46 -17.93 -0.32
N GLU A 77 6.75 -17.35 0.65
CA GLU A 77 5.69 -18.04 1.40
C GLU A 77 4.27 -17.69 0.90
N LYS A 78 4.14 -16.81 -0.12
CA LYS A 78 2.83 -16.45 -0.65
C LYS A 78 2.04 -17.67 -1.12
N ARG A 79 0.76 -17.67 -0.84
CA ARG A 79 -0.22 -18.60 -1.38
C ARG A 79 -0.97 -17.90 -2.53
N ILE A 80 -1.21 -18.62 -3.63
CA ILE A 80 -1.89 -18.08 -4.82
C ILE A 80 -3.08 -18.96 -5.14
N GLU A 81 -4.25 -18.33 -5.30
CA GLU A 81 -5.47 -18.97 -5.78
C GLU A 81 -6.07 -18.13 -6.92
N GLY A 82 -5.99 -18.67 -8.14
CA GLY A 82 -6.40 -17.92 -9.32
C GLY A 82 -5.62 -16.61 -9.46
N PRO A 83 -6.31 -15.44 -9.51
CA PRO A 83 -5.67 -14.15 -9.66
C PRO A 83 -5.36 -13.48 -8.30
N PHE A 84 -5.50 -14.18 -7.19
CA PHE A 84 -5.35 -13.65 -5.85
C PHE A 84 -4.14 -14.23 -5.13
N ALA A 85 -3.46 -13.40 -4.36
CA ALA A 85 -2.37 -13.83 -3.50
C ALA A 85 -2.59 -13.40 -2.05
N VAL A 86 -2.29 -14.29 -1.11
CA VAL A 86 -2.29 -14.04 0.33
C VAL A 86 -0.95 -14.48 0.90
N CYS A 87 -0.41 -13.72 1.84
CA CYS A 87 0.81 -14.08 2.53
C CYS A 87 0.76 -13.71 4.01
N ASP A 88 1.09 -14.68 4.86
CA ASP A 88 1.47 -14.48 6.26
C ASP A 88 2.98 -14.26 6.32
N VAL A 89 3.40 -13.09 6.77
CA VAL A 89 4.83 -12.78 6.93
C VAL A 89 5.35 -13.06 8.35
N GLY A 90 4.50 -13.62 9.22
CA GLY A 90 4.85 -13.97 10.58
C GLY A 90 4.98 -12.77 11.51
N GLU A 91 5.84 -12.91 12.52
CA GLU A 91 6.16 -11.82 13.45
C GLU A 91 7.14 -10.84 12.78
N ILE A 92 6.86 -9.54 12.90
CA ILE A 92 7.59 -8.47 12.23
C ILE A 92 8.01 -7.36 13.21
N GLY A 93 9.16 -6.76 12.96
CA GLY A 93 9.66 -5.62 13.73
C GLY A 93 9.10 -4.26 13.27
N ASN A 94 8.59 -4.18 12.04
CA ASN A 94 8.12 -2.93 11.45
C ASN A 94 6.84 -3.14 10.63
N VAL A 95 5.73 -2.54 11.08
CA VAL A 95 4.41 -2.64 10.43
C VAL A 95 4.41 -2.04 9.01
N ASP A 96 5.24 -1.02 8.75
CA ASP A 96 5.35 -0.37 7.44
C ASP A 96 5.96 -1.29 6.36
N ALA A 97 6.51 -2.44 6.74
CA ALA A 97 6.99 -3.45 5.81
C ALA A 97 5.84 -4.21 5.09
N ILE A 98 4.68 -4.36 5.76
CA ILE A 98 3.54 -5.10 5.20
C ILE A 98 3.01 -4.47 3.91
N PRO A 99 2.67 -3.16 3.86
CA PRO A 99 2.23 -2.53 2.62
C PRO A 99 3.30 -2.58 1.51
N GLN A 100 4.59 -2.46 1.85
CA GLN A 100 5.66 -2.57 0.87
C GLN A 100 5.78 -3.99 0.28
N ALA A 101 5.55 -5.02 1.09
CA ALA A 101 5.50 -6.40 0.62
C ALA A 101 4.28 -6.65 -0.27
N ALA A 102 3.12 -6.06 0.06
CA ALA A 102 1.93 -6.13 -0.78
C ALA A 102 2.15 -5.45 -2.14
N ASP A 103 2.80 -4.28 -2.17
CA ASP A 103 3.17 -3.58 -3.40
C ASP A 103 4.12 -4.44 -4.27
N GLU A 104 5.09 -5.13 -3.66
CA GLU A 104 6.01 -6.04 -4.36
C GLU A 104 5.27 -7.20 -5.02
N LEU A 105 4.36 -7.87 -4.31
CA LEU A 105 3.59 -8.99 -4.84
C LEU A 105 2.61 -8.58 -5.96
N MET A 106 2.20 -7.31 -6.01
CA MET A 106 1.39 -6.80 -7.13
C MET A 106 2.12 -6.79 -8.47
N HIS A 107 3.44 -6.94 -8.50
CA HIS A 107 4.22 -7.07 -9.75
C HIS A 107 4.21 -8.50 -10.30
N LEU A 108 3.69 -9.48 -9.55
CA LEU A 108 3.64 -10.87 -10.00
C LEU A 108 2.65 -11.03 -11.16
N GLU A 109 3.10 -11.67 -12.24
CA GLU A 109 2.27 -11.97 -13.39
C GLU A 109 1.05 -12.82 -13.02
N GLY A 110 -0.12 -12.44 -13.51
CA GLY A 110 -1.39 -13.14 -13.26
C GLY A 110 -2.06 -12.78 -11.93
N VAL A 111 -1.40 -12.05 -11.03
CA VAL A 111 -1.98 -11.60 -9.76
C VAL A 111 -2.63 -10.22 -9.94
N THR A 112 -3.89 -10.11 -9.52
CA THR A 112 -4.68 -8.86 -9.63
C THR A 112 -5.10 -8.30 -8.28
N ALA A 113 -5.10 -9.11 -7.22
CA ALA A 113 -5.31 -8.64 -5.85
C ALA A 113 -4.43 -9.43 -4.86
N VAL A 114 -3.94 -8.73 -3.86
CA VAL A 114 -3.00 -9.24 -2.85
C VAL A 114 -3.42 -8.79 -1.47
N VAL A 115 -3.30 -9.69 -0.49
CA VAL A 115 -3.33 -9.33 0.93
C VAL A 115 -2.07 -9.90 1.60
N VAL A 116 -1.31 -9.04 2.27
CA VAL A 116 -0.21 -9.45 3.14
C VAL A 116 -0.58 -9.10 4.56
N TYR A 117 -0.30 -9.99 5.50
CA TYR A 117 -0.52 -9.75 6.91
C TYR A 117 0.63 -10.29 7.76
N GLY A 118 0.83 -9.71 8.94
CA GLY A 118 1.85 -10.11 9.88
C GLY A 118 1.53 -9.60 11.28
N GLU A 119 2.20 -10.18 12.27
CA GLU A 119 2.00 -9.89 13.69
C GLU A 119 3.05 -8.88 14.19
N HIS A 120 2.59 -7.87 14.92
CA HIS A 120 3.43 -6.94 15.64
C HIS A 120 2.79 -6.61 17.00
N ASP A 121 3.53 -6.84 18.08
CA ASP A 121 3.07 -6.55 19.46
C ASP A 121 1.66 -7.11 19.77
N GLY A 122 1.41 -8.39 19.40
CA GLY A 122 0.14 -9.06 19.66
C GLY A 122 -1.03 -8.58 18.79
N THR A 123 -0.74 -7.82 17.74
CA THR A 123 -1.72 -7.33 16.77
C THR A 123 -1.35 -7.85 15.38
N ILE A 124 -2.31 -8.46 14.70
CA ILE A 124 -2.20 -8.79 13.28
C ILE A 124 -2.53 -7.53 12.47
N HIS A 125 -1.61 -7.10 11.64
CA HIS A 125 -1.77 -6.01 10.69
C HIS A 125 -1.94 -6.56 9.28
N LEU A 126 -2.86 -5.97 8.52
CA LEU A 126 -3.15 -6.38 7.13
C LEU A 126 -2.93 -5.20 6.19
N SER A 127 -2.41 -5.50 5.02
CA SER A 127 -2.39 -4.57 3.90
C SER A 127 -2.82 -5.28 2.62
N GLY A 128 -3.78 -4.69 1.92
CA GLY A 128 -4.29 -5.22 0.66
C GLY A 128 -4.09 -4.24 -0.49
N ARG A 129 -3.91 -4.81 -1.68
CA ARG A 129 -3.80 -4.10 -2.95
C ARG A 129 -4.66 -4.77 -4.01
N SER A 130 -5.23 -3.98 -4.92
CA SER A 130 -6.01 -4.50 -6.04
C SER A 130 -5.79 -3.67 -7.31
N ARG A 131 -5.70 -4.36 -8.45
CA ARG A 131 -5.83 -3.80 -9.80
C ARG A 131 -7.14 -4.22 -10.46
N ASP A 132 -7.89 -5.12 -9.83
CA ASP A 132 -9.16 -5.65 -10.32
C ASP A 132 -10.30 -4.73 -9.88
N ASP A 133 -11.05 -4.19 -10.85
CA ASP A 133 -12.19 -3.30 -10.56
C ASP A 133 -13.35 -4.01 -9.84
N ARG A 134 -13.35 -5.35 -9.85
CA ARG A 134 -14.34 -6.17 -9.13
C ARG A 134 -14.00 -6.34 -7.65
N VAL A 135 -12.76 -6.05 -7.26
CA VAL A 135 -12.27 -6.21 -5.88
C VAL A 135 -12.05 -4.85 -5.25
N HIS A 136 -13.03 -4.37 -4.49
CA HIS A 136 -12.88 -3.15 -3.69
C HIS A 136 -12.14 -3.47 -2.39
N MET A 137 -10.82 -3.26 -2.36
CA MET A 137 -9.95 -3.77 -1.29
C MET A 137 -10.40 -3.37 0.12
N GLY A 138 -10.80 -2.11 0.33
CA GLY A 138 -11.27 -1.67 1.64
C GLY A 138 -12.56 -2.38 2.12
N GLU A 139 -13.47 -2.74 1.21
CA GLU A 139 -14.67 -3.51 1.53
C GLU A 139 -14.35 -4.99 1.73
N THR A 140 -13.49 -5.54 0.89
CA THR A 140 -13.00 -6.93 0.98
C THR A 140 -12.38 -7.21 2.35
N LEU A 141 -11.45 -6.37 2.81
CA LEU A 141 -10.83 -6.55 4.13
C LEU A 141 -11.84 -6.38 5.26
N ARG A 142 -12.74 -5.39 5.16
CA ARG A 142 -13.79 -5.20 6.15
C ARG A 142 -14.72 -6.41 6.24
N HIS A 143 -15.06 -7.01 5.10
CA HIS A 143 -15.89 -8.21 5.06
C HIS A 143 -15.18 -9.42 5.69
N ALA A 144 -13.90 -9.65 5.33
CA ALA A 144 -13.12 -10.78 5.80
C ALA A 144 -12.97 -10.86 7.34
N ILE A 145 -13.02 -9.71 8.03
CA ILE A 145 -12.86 -9.63 9.48
C ILE A 145 -14.11 -9.14 10.24
N SER A 146 -15.26 -9.09 9.57
CA SER A 146 -16.48 -8.45 10.09
C SER A 146 -17.04 -9.09 11.35
N ASP A 147 -16.84 -10.38 11.54
CA ASP A 147 -17.27 -11.18 12.69
C ASP A 147 -16.22 -11.31 13.80
N ILE A 148 -15.00 -10.77 13.58
CA ILE A 148 -13.92 -10.82 14.56
C ILE A 148 -14.07 -9.64 15.53
N PRO A 149 -14.24 -9.89 16.84
CA PRO A 149 -14.39 -8.82 17.81
C PRO A 149 -13.17 -7.86 17.81
N MET A 150 -13.43 -6.57 17.95
CA MET A 150 -12.40 -5.51 17.99
C MET A 150 -11.51 -5.42 16.75
N ALA A 151 -11.79 -6.19 15.69
CA ALA A 151 -11.11 -6.05 14.42
C ALA A 151 -11.59 -4.79 13.68
N SER A 152 -10.70 -4.15 12.95
CA SER A 152 -11.03 -3.00 12.13
C SER A 152 -10.31 -3.05 10.78
N ALA A 153 -11.03 -2.73 9.71
CA ALA A 153 -10.45 -2.58 8.38
C ALA A 153 -11.15 -1.48 7.60
N GLY A 154 -10.45 -0.94 6.62
CA GLY A 154 -10.96 0.09 5.73
C GLY A 154 -10.02 0.36 4.57
N GLY A 155 -10.40 1.34 3.76
CA GLY A 155 -9.61 1.73 2.58
C GLY A 155 -10.48 2.10 1.41
N HIS A 156 -9.85 2.14 0.25
CA HIS A 156 -10.43 2.49 -1.04
C HIS A 156 -10.46 1.29 -1.99
N ALA A 157 -10.91 1.50 -3.22
CA ALA A 157 -11.02 0.43 -4.20
C ALA A 157 -9.68 -0.31 -4.45
N ARG A 158 -8.57 0.42 -4.54
CA ARG A 158 -7.26 -0.12 -4.92
C ARG A 158 -6.37 -0.53 -3.74
N MET A 159 -6.65 -0.03 -2.54
CA MET A 159 -5.86 -0.29 -1.34
C MET A 159 -6.71 -0.32 -0.08
N GLY A 160 -6.33 -1.16 0.87
CA GLY A 160 -6.96 -1.25 2.17
C GLY A 160 -5.98 -1.72 3.22
N GLY A 161 -6.33 -1.47 4.47
CA GLY A 161 -5.59 -1.94 5.62
C GLY A 161 -6.54 -2.38 6.73
N GLY A 162 -6.04 -3.16 7.66
CA GLY A 162 -6.82 -3.62 8.80
C GLY A 162 -5.93 -4.12 9.92
N GLN A 163 -6.56 -4.33 11.06
CA GLN A 163 -5.90 -4.90 12.23
C GLN A 163 -6.89 -5.73 13.07
N LEU A 164 -6.36 -6.73 13.73
CA LEU A 164 -7.08 -7.57 14.70
C LEU A 164 -6.12 -8.10 15.76
N SER A 165 -6.64 -8.45 16.94
CA SER A 165 -5.82 -9.04 18.00
C SER A 165 -5.41 -10.48 17.64
N VAL A 166 -4.17 -10.85 17.91
CA VAL A 166 -3.66 -12.22 17.76
C VAL A 166 -4.41 -13.23 18.63
N ASP A 167 -4.97 -12.79 19.74
CA ASP A 167 -5.77 -13.66 20.63
C ASP A 167 -6.96 -14.30 19.91
N HIS A 168 -7.53 -13.61 18.92
CA HIS A 168 -8.62 -14.14 18.09
C HIS A 168 -8.13 -15.14 17.03
N MET A 169 -6.83 -15.16 16.72
CA MET A 169 -6.22 -16.16 15.83
C MET A 169 -5.80 -17.43 16.59
N ASN A 170 -5.60 -17.33 17.90
CA ASN A 170 -5.10 -18.44 18.74
C ASN A 170 -6.20 -19.12 19.57
N GLY A 171 -7.46 -18.74 19.40
CA GLY A 171 -8.56 -19.30 20.19
C GLY A 171 -8.57 -18.90 21.67
N ILE A 172 -7.84 -17.84 22.04
CA ILE A 172 -7.75 -17.30 23.41
C ILE A 172 -8.74 -16.13 23.56
N GLY A 173 -10.00 -16.36 23.28
CA GLY A 173 -11.00 -15.30 23.37
C GLY A 173 -12.38 -15.87 23.69
N PRO A 174 -13.40 -15.02 23.92
CA PRO A 174 -14.77 -15.48 24.17
C PRO A 174 -15.44 -16.10 22.93
N SER A 175 -14.82 -16.07 21.76
CA SER A 175 -15.18 -16.78 20.54
C SER A 175 -14.12 -17.84 20.23
N ASP A 176 -14.53 -18.97 19.65
CA ASP A 176 -13.60 -19.94 19.09
C ASP A 176 -12.72 -19.20 18.05
N GLY A 177 -11.40 -19.05 18.32
CA GLY A 177 -10.49 -18.34 17.45
C GLY A 177 -10.42 -19.01 16.08
N ILE A 178 -10.09 -18.24 15.06
CA ILE A 178 -9.88 -18.77 13.72
C ILE A 178 -8.41 -19.17 13.54
N SER A 179 -8.17 -20.29 12.88
CA SER A 179 -6.81 -20.67 12.50
C SER A 179 -6.27 -19.76 11.38
N ARG A 180 -4.94 -19.64 11.26
CA ARG A 180 -4.31 -18.90 10.15
C ARG A 180 -4.79 -19.41 8.78
N ALA A 181 -4.90 -20.73 8.61
CA ALA A 181 -5.40 -21.32 7.38
C ALA A 181 -6.86 -20.92 7.07
N GLU A 182 -7.74 -20.92 8.07
CA GLU A 182 -9.12 -20.45 7.92
C GLU A 182 -9.17 -18.95 7.59
N PHE A 183 -8.30 -18.16 8.19
CA PHE A 183 -8.22 -16.73 7.91
C PHE A 183 -7.80 -16.45 6.46
N GLU A 184 -6.83 -17.20 5.93
CA GLU A 184 -6.44 -17.12 4.53
C GLU A 184 -7.58 -17.49 3.58
N GLU A 185 -8.32 -18.57 3.87
CA GLU A 185 -9.51 -18.95 3.09
C GLU A 185 -10.57 -17.84 3.08
N ARG A 186 -10.80 -17.18 4.21
CA ARG A 186 -11.71 -16.02 4.28
C ARG A 186 -11.22 -14.85 3.42
N LEU A 187 -9.92 -14.59 3.40
CA LEU A 187 -9.34 -13.54 2.55
C LEU A 187 -9.52 -13.88 1.06
N PHE A 188 -9.29 -15.13 0.65
CA PHE A 188 -9.50 -15.57 -0.72
C PHE A 188 -10.97 -15.48 -1.12
N SER A 189 -11.88 -16.02 -0.29
CA SER A 189 -13.33 -15.95 -0.53
C SER A 189 -13.82 -14.51 -0.62
N ALA A 190 -13.34 -13.63 0.25
CA ALA A 190 -13.71 -12.21 0.22
C ALA A 190 -13.22 -11.51 -1.07
N MET A 191 -11.99 -11.82 -1.56
CA MET A 191 -11.50 -11.31 -2.84
C MET A 191 -12.27 -11.88 -4.03
N ALA A 192 -12.73 -13.13 -3.94
CA ALA A 192 -13.57 -13.76 -4.96
C ALA A 192 -15.01 -13.20 -4.98
N GLY A 193 -15.41 -12.41 -3.98
CA GLY A 193 -16.77 -11.88 -3.83
C GLY A 193 -17.77 -12.92 -3.31
N GLU A 194 -17.28 -14.01 -2.72
CA GLU A 194 -18.09 -15.02 -2.06
C GLU A 194 -18.56 -14.45 -0.70
N ARG A 195 -19.86 -14.62 -0.41
CA ARG A 195 -20.51 -14.10 0.82
C ARG A 195 -20.81 -15.20 1.79
#